data_87a06dc89a95fa5bec46a7a063fa0964
#
_entry.id   87a06dc89a95fa5bec46a7a063fa0964
#
_cell.length_a   1.000
_cell.length_b   1.000
_cell.length_c   1.000
_cell.angle_alpha   90.00
_cell.angle_beta   90.00
_cell.angle_gamma   90.00
#
_symmetry.space_group_name_H-M   'P 1'
#
loop_
_entity.id
_entity.type
_entity.pdbx_description
1 polymer ?
#
loop_
_entity_poly.entity_id
_entity_poly.type
_entity_poly.pdbx_seq_one_letter_code
_entity_poly.pdbx_strand_id
1 'polypeptide(L)' 'MLEKVIEILRGICEDVDYETETALIDNEILDSLDVVGLVSELNDEFDVEINVDHLTPANFNCAQNIVELIKRLQDEA' A
#
# COMPACT_ATOMS: atom_id res chain seq x y z
N MET A 1 -7.41 1.74 -10.35
CA MET A 1 -6.85 1.93 -9.01
C MET A 1 -5.62 1.06 -8.74
N LEU A 2 -5.66 -0.22 -9.07
CA LEU A 2 -4.52 -1.11 -8.84
C LEU A 2 -3.25 -0.63 -9.56
N GLU A 3 -3.37 -0.17 -10.79
CA GLU A 3 -2.24 0.33 -11.56
C GLU A 3 -1.57 1.52 -10.88
N LYS A 4 -2.36 2.42 -10.31
CA LYS A 4 -1.82 3.58 -9.61
C LYS A 4 -1.12 3.16 -8.31
N VAL A 5 -1.68 2.22 -7.58
CA VAL A 5 -1.05 1.69 -6.38
C VAL A 5 0.29 1.05 -6.71
N ILE A 6 0.35 0.24 -7.77
CA ILE A 6 1.60 -0.38 -8.20
C ILE A 6 2.62 0.69 -8.62
N GLU A 7 2.19 1.71 -9.32
CA GLU A 7 3.06 2.80 -9.74
C GLU A 7 3.69 3.51 -8.53
N ILE A 8 2.90 3.75 -7.50
CA ILE A 8 3.39 4.36 -6.27
C ILE A 8 4.38 3.43 -5.57
N LEU A 9 4.06 2.14 -5.49
CA LEU A 9 4.95 1.14 -4.88
C LEU A 9 6.29 1.08 -5.62
N ARG A 10 6.28 1.15 -6.94
CA ARG A 10 7.52 1.14 -7.73
C ARG A 10 8.38 2.37 -7.48
N GLY A 11 7.77 3.48 -7.15
CA GLY A 11 8.50 4.68 -6.78
C GLY A 11 9.23 4.53 -5.44
N ILE A 12 8.78 3.62 -4.60
CA ILE A 12 9.39 3.35 -3.30
C ILE A 12 10.41 2.22 -3.39
N CYS A 13 10.06 1.12 -4.06
CA CYS A 13 10.96 -0.01 -4.27
C CYS A 13 10.67 -0.61 -5.65
N GLU A 14 11.55 -0.37 -6.62
CA GLU A 14 11.29 -0.70 -8.01
C GLU A 14 11.60 -2.13 -8.43
N ASP A 15 12.35 -2.87 -7.63
CA ASP A 15 12.84 -4.21 -7.98
C ASP A 15 11.84 -5.33 -7.65
N VAL A 16 10.61 -5.01 -7.37
CA VAL A 16 9.59 -5.98 -6.92
C VAL A 16 8.53 -6.15 -8.00
N ASP A 17 8.09 -7.40 -8.20
CA ASP A 17 6.96 -7.68 -9.07
C ASP A 17 5.67 -7.61 -8.24
N TYR A 18 5.09 -6.43 -8.18
CA TYR A 18 3.91 -6.17 -7.35
C TYR A 18 2.65 -6.88 -7.84
N GLU A 19 2.64 -7.40 -9.05
CA GLU A 19 1.50 -8.13 -9.56
C GLU A 19 1.42 -9.55 -8.98
N THR A 20 2.56 -10.11 -8.55
CA THR A 20 2.62 -11.47 -8.02
C THR A 20 3.03 -11.52 -6.55
N GLU A 21 3.67 -10.48 -6.02
CA GLU A 21 4.16 -10.49 -4.65
C GLU A 21 3.01 -10.39 -3.65
N THR A 22 2.97 -11.28 -2.66
CA THR A 22 1.90 -11.34 -1.67
C THR A 22 2.42 -11.28 -0.23
N ALA A 23 3.69 -10.98 -0.03
CA ALA A 23 4.30 -10.94 1.30
C ALA A 23 5.24 -9.74 1.45
N LEU A 24 4.80 -8.55 0.99
CA LEU A 24 5.61 -7.34 1.04
C LEU A 24 6.07 -7.01 2.47
N ILE A 25 5.21 -7.21 3.44
CA ILE A 25 5.53 -6.95 4.84
C ILE A 25 6.19 -8.17 5.47
N ASP A 26 5.61 -9.36 5.28
CA ASP A 26 6.11 -10.58 5.91
C ASP A 26 7.52 -10.95 5.47
N ASN A 27 7.87 -10.66 4.21
CA ASN A 27 9.21 -10.89 3.68
C ASN A 27 10.14 -9.69 3.85
N GLU A 28 9.68 -8.66 4.54
CA GLU A 28 10.45 -7.44 4.81
C GLU A 28 10.93 -6.73 3.54
N ILE A 29 10.16 -6.86 2.46
CA ILE A 29 10.43 -6.13 1.22
C ILE A 29 10.24 -4.63 1.44
N LEU A 30 9.19 -4.26 2.19
CA LEU A 30 8.95 -2.89 2.63
C LEU A 30 9.27 -2.78 4.11
N ASP A 31 10.13 -1.84 4.48
CA ASP A 31 10.42 -1.58 5.89
C ASP A 31 9.50 -0.47 6.43
N SER A 32 9.71 -0.09 7.69
CA SER A 32 8.87 0.91 8.35
C SER A 32 8.89 2.26 7.66
N LEU A 33 10.06 2.69 7.17
CA LEU A 33 10.18 3.96 6.47
C LEU A 33 9.50 3.91 5.12
N ASP A 34 9.61 2.78 4.42
CA ASP A 34 8.94 2.59 3.14
C ASP A 34 7.43 2.66 3.31
N VAL A 35 6.91 2.04 4.35
CA VAL A 35 5.47 2.05 4.63
C VAL A 35 4.98 3.46 4.94
N VAL A 36 5.74 4.23 5.72
CA VAL A 36 5.37 5.62 6.03
C VAL A 36 5.30 6.46 4.74
N GLY A 37 6.30 6.32 3.89
CA GLY A 37 6.31 7.02 2.60
C GLY A 37 5.15 6.59 1.70
N LEU A 38 4.88 5.29 1.67
CA LEU A 38 3.77 4.74 0.90
C LEU A 38 2.43 5.30 1.38
N VAL A 39 2.20 5.32 2.68
CA VAL A 39 0.95 5.85 3.25
C VAL A 39 0.76 7.32 2.86
N SER A 40 1.80 8.12 2.95
CA SER A 40 1.73 9.53 2.58
C SER A 40 1.32 9.69 1.12
N GLU A 41 1.94 8.93 0.23
CA GLU A 41 1.62 8.97 -1.20
C GLU A 41 0.19 8.51 -1.48
N LEU A 42 -0.25 7.44 -0.83
CA LEU A 42 -1.59 6.91 -1.01
C LEU A 42 -2.65 7.89 -0.51
N ASN A 43 -2.42 8.53 0.64
CA ASN A 43 -3.35 9.49 1.18
C ASN A 43 -3.54 10.68 0.24
N ASP A 44 -2.44 11.17 -0.33
CA ASP A 44 -2.49 12.28 -1.28
C ASP A 44 -3.17 11.89 -2.60
N GLU A 45 -2.84 10.71 -3.11
CA GLU A 45 -3.34 10.29 -4.42
C GLU A 45 -4.82 9.96 -4.40
N PHE A 46 -5.30 9.32 -3.36
CA PHE A 46 -6.67 8.81 -3.28
C PHE A 46 -7.56 9.60 -2.34
N ASP A 47 -7.03 10.65 -1.73
CA ASP A 47 -7.76 11.51 -0.80
C ASP A 47 -8.40 10.69 0.33
N VAL A 48 -7.60 9.81 0.93
CA VAL A 48 -8.01 8.97 2.05
C VAL A 48 -7.10 9.23 3.24
N GLU A 49 -7.48 8.71 4.39
CA GLU A 49 -6.68 8.84 5.61
C GLU A 49 -6.39 7.44 6.17
N ILE A 50 -5.21 6.92 5.84
CA ILE A 50 -4.73 5.65 6.37
C ILE A 50 -4.05 5.95 7.69
N ASN A 51 -4.48 5.30 8.77
CA ASN A 51 -3.90 5.53 10.10
C ASN A 51 -3.16 4.29 10.60
N VAL A 52 -2.57 4.40 11.80
CA VAL A 52 -1.72 3.34 12.37
C VAL A 52 -2.45 2.00 12.47
N ASP A 53 -3.74 2.02 12.78
CA ASP A 53 -4.52 0.79 12.93
C ASP A 53 -4.64 0.01 11.62
N HIS A 54 -4.47 0.66 10.49
CA HIS A 54 -4.54 0.03 9.17
C HIS A 54 -3.22 -0.59 8.74
N LEU A 55 -2.12 -0.30 9.44
CA LEU A 55 -0.78 -0.72 9.04
C LEU A 55 -0.49 -2.14 9.52
N THR A 56 -1.18 -3.11 8.94
CA THR A 56 -1.05 -4.53 9.27
C THR A 56 -0.59 -5.31 8.03
N PRO A 57 0.08 -6.46 8.22
CA PRO A 57 0.45 -7.29 7.08
C PRO A 57 -0.75 -7.66 6.21
N ALA A 58 -1.90 -7.92 6.84
CA ALA A 58 -3.11 -8.29 6.09
C ALA A 58 -3.50 -7.21 5.07
N ASN A 59 -3.25 -5.95 5.38
CA ASN A 59 -3.61 -4.83 4.48
C ASN A 59 -2.51 -4.46 3.50
N PHE A 60 -1.25 -4.75 3.81
CA PHE A 60 -0.12 -4.24 3.04
C PHE A 60 0.79 -5.30 2.42
N ASN A 61 0.47 -6.59 2.56
CA ASN A 61 1.28 -7.65 1.99
C ASN A 61 1.26 -7.70 0.46
N CYS A 62 0.22 -7.19 -0.17
CA CYS A 62 0.19 -7.14 -1.63
C CYS A 62 -0.57 -5.92 -2.12
N ALA A 63 -0.33 -5.56 -3.38
CA ALA A 63 -0.97 -4.38 -3.97
C ALA A 63 -2.49 -4.49 -3.97
N GLN A 64 -3.02 -5.68 -4.23
CA GLN A 64 -4.48 -5.89 -4.24
C GLN A 64 -5.10 -5.61 -2.87
N ASN A 65 -4.45 -6.02 -1.79
CA ASN A 65 -4.96 -5.76 -0.44
C ASN A 65 -4.93 -4.27 -0.12
N ILE A 66 -3.93 -3.56 -0.60
CA ILE A 66 -3.87 -2.10 -0.45
C ILE A 66 -5.06 -1.45 -1.18
N VAL A 67 -5.37 -1.92 -2.38
CA VAL A 67 -6.52 -1.42 -3.15
C VAL A 67 -7.81 -1.65 -2.36
N GLU A 68 -7.98 -2.82 -1.78
CA GLU A 68 -9.18 -3.12 -0.99
C GLU A 68 -9.30 -2.21 0.22
N LEU A 69 -8.18 -1.92 0.89
CA LEU A 69 -8.17 -1.00 2.02
C LEU A 69 -8.60 0.40 1.57
N ILE A 70 -8.05 0.89 0.46
CA ILE A 70 -8.38 2.22 -0.06
C ILE A 70 -9.88 2.31 -0.38
N LYS A 71 -10.42 1.28 -1.03
CA LYS A 71 -11.85 1.24 -1.36
C LYS A 71 -12.74 1.31 -0.12
N ARG A 72 -12.36 0.58 0.93
CA ARG A 72 -13.10 0.63 2.19
C ARG A 72 -13.08 2.02 2.81
N LEU A 73 -11.92 2.67 2.81
CA LEU A 73 -11.79 4.02 3.35
C LEU A 73 -12.59 5.04 2.55
N GLN A 74 -12.63 4.89 1.22
CA GLN A 74 -13.44 5.76 0.38
C GLN A 74 -14.93 5.59 0.65
N ASP A 75 -15.37 4.38 0.92
CA ASP A 75 -16.76 4.10 1.24
C ASP A 75 -17.19 4.64 2.61
N GLU A 76 -16.24 4.73 3.54
CA GLU A 76 -16.50 5.23 4.90
C GLU A 76 -16.51 6.77 4.98
N ALA A 77 -16.00 7.42 3.97
CA ALA A 77 -15.84 8.88 3.97
C ALA A 77 -17.17 9.64 3.78
#